data_db3a5d165094f60ee3d3ef297c68f541
#
_entry.id   db3a5d165094f60ee3d3ef297c68f541
#
_cell.length_a   1.000
_cell.length_b   1.000
_cell.length_c   1.000
_cell.angle_alpha   90.00
_cell.angle_beta   90.00
_cell.angle_gamma   90.00
#
_symmetry.space_group_name_H-M   'P 1'
#
loop_
_entity.id
_entity.type
_entity.pdbx_description
1 polymer ?
#
loop_
_entity_poly.entity_id
_entity_poly.type
_entity_poly.pdbx_seq_one_letter_code
_entity_poly.pdbx_strand_id
1 'polypeptide(L)'
;MPELPDVEAYISALRARIIGVRLDGVRLRGGGFVLRTSDPPISHATGRVVCDVRRIGKRIAIGLDGDLWLVVHLMIAGRLHWKAPGAALGGRNDLAAFDFPGGTLVLTEAGTTRRASLHVVAGEAALLAMDPGGIDVFVADLKTFRNALSRENHTLKRALTDPHTLSGIGNAYSDEILHAALLSPLALTQKLKDEQWQRLYQATRTTLELWVDRLRTEAGEEFPRKVTAFRKEMAVHGKFGEPCPRCEAPVQRIRYADNETNYCARCQTGGKLLSDRGLSRLLKGDAPRTIDELID
;
A
#
# COMPACT_ATOMS: atom_id res chain seq x y z
N MET A 1 2.89 -5.63 1.79
CA MET A 1 3.46 -4.51 1.01
C MET A 1 2.94 -3.23 1.62
N PRO A 2 3.77 -2.22 1.87
CA PRO A 2 3.28 -0.90 2.24
C PRO A 2 2.30 -0.36 1.20
N GLU A 3 1.16 0.15 1.67
CA GLU A 3 0.10 0.73 0.84
C GLU A 3 -0.04 2.23 1.16
N LEU A 4 -1.02 2.90 0.58
CA LEU A 4 -1.20 4.35 0.69
C LEU A 4 -1.06 4.88 2.14
N PRO A 5 -1.75 4.35 3.17
CA PRO A 5 -1.60 4.88 4.53
C PRO A 5 -0.20 4.72 5.11
N ASP A 6 0.47 3.60 4.80
CA ASP A 6 1.85 3.36 5.25
C ASP A 6 2.83 4.33 4.59
N VAL A 7 2.65 4.58 3.29
CA VAL A 7 3.48 5.52 2.51
C VAL A 7 3.28 6.95 3.01
N GLU A 8 2.04 7.35 3.28
CA GLU A 8 1.72 8.67 3.83
C GLU A 8 2.32 8.89 5.23
N ALA A 9 2.36 7.85 6.07
CA ALA A 9 3.03 7.93 7.38
C ALA A 9 4.54 8.17 7.21
N TYR A 10 5.19 7.46 6.30
CA TYR A 10 6.60 7.72 5.98
C TYR A 10 6.83 9.12 5.44
N ILE A 11 5.99 9.58 4.51
CA ILE A 11 6.11 10.93 3.91
C ILE A 11 5.97 12.00 4.99
N SER A 12 5.01 11.89 5.88
CA SER A 12 4.83 12.84 7.00
C SER A 12 6.08 12.91 7.88
N ALA A 13 6.62 11.74 8.25
CA ALA A 13 7.83 11.67 9.08
C ALA A 13 9.09 12.18 8.35
N LEU A 14 9.19 11.95 7.04
CA LEU A 14 10.29 12.47 6.22
C LEU A 14 10.20 13.97 6.05
N ARG A 15 9.02 14.51 5.70
CA ARG A 15 8.82 15.97 5.56
C ARG A 15 9.29 16.74 6.79
N ALA A 16 8.95 16.25 7.99
CA ALA A 16 9.34 16.86 9.24
C ALA A 16 10.86 16.86 9.49
N ARG A 17 11.63 16.00 8.81
CA ARG A 17 13.07 15.79 9.09
C ARG A 17 13.99 16.29 7.98
N ILE A 18 13.55 16.23 6.73
CA ILE A 18 14.47 16.43 5.60
C ILE A 18 14.10 17.59 4.68
N ILE A 19 12.89 18.15 4.72
CA ILE A 19 12.55 19.34 3.92
C ILE A 19 13.47 20.50 4.29
N GLY A 20 14.08 21.12 3.29
CA GLY A 20 15.05 22.20 3.46
C GLY A 20 16.44 21.74 3.91
N VAL A 21 16.64 20.43 4.06
CA VAL A 21 17.90 19.85 4.54
C VAL A 21 18.73 19.33 3.36
N ARG A 22 20.05 19.52 3.42
CA ARG A 22 20.98 19.01 2.42
C ARG A 22 21.17 17.50 2.57
N LEU A 23 21.16 16.78 1.45
CA LEU A 23 21.55 15.37 1.37
C LEU A 23 23.08 15.29 1.25
N ASP A 24 23.74 14.83 2.32
CA ASP A 24 25.20 14.77 2.39
C ASP A 24 25.78 13.61 1.56
N GLY A 25 25.00 12.54 1.35
CA GLY A 25 25.45 11.42 0.53
C GLY A 25 24.43 10.30 0.41
N VAL A 26 24.64 9.45 -0.58
CA VAL A 26 23.88 8.20 -0.75
C VAL A 26 24.87 7.04 -0.80
N ARG A 27 24.68 6.08 0.09
CA ARG A 27 25.50 4.86 0.15
C ARG A 27 24.66 3.66 -0.25
N LEU A 28 25.18 2.83 -1.15
CA LEU A 28 24.53 1.62 -1.65
C LEU A 28 25.27 0.39 -1.16
N ARG A 29 24.54 -0.68 -0.84
CA ARG A 29 25.10 -1.98 -0.47
C ARG A 29 24.92 -3.00 -1.59
N GLY A 30 25.82 -4.00 -1.65
CA GLY A 30 25.67 -5.15 -2.53
C GLY A 30 25.71 -4.83 -4.02
N GLY A 31 26.67 -3.98 -4.43
CA GLY A 31 26.82 -3.62 -5.85
C GLY A 31 25.73 -2.72 -6.41
N GLY A 32 24.86 -2.16 -5.54
CA GLY A 32 23.85 -1.19 -5.95
C GLY A 32 22.65 -1.79 -6.68
N PHE A 33 22.38 -3.10 -6.56
CA PHE A 33 21.27 -3.76 -7.28
C PHE A 33 19.89 -3.15 -6.97
N VAL A 34 19.73 -2.44 -5.84
CA VAL A 34 18.53 -1.69 -5.51
C VAL A 34 18.30 -0.49 -6.44
N LEU A 35 19.37 0.06 -7.01
CA LEU A 35 19.33 1.16 -7.96
C LEU A 35 18.94 0.62 -9.35
N ARG A 36 17.74 0.94 -9.82
CA ARG A 36 17.18 0.46 -11.09
C ARG A 36 17.32 1.44 -12.23
N THR A 37 17.25 2.74 -11.91
CA THR A 37 17.44 3.82 -12.87
C THR A 37 18.41 4.83 -12.26
N SER A 38 19.42 5.18 -12.99
CA SER A 38 20.48 6.11 -12.58
C SER A 38 20.90 6.98 -13.77
N ASP A 39 19.92 7.68 -14.30
CA ASP A 39 20.12 8.73 -15.28
C ASP A 39 19.26 9.93 -14.87
N PRO A 40 19.89 10.94 -14.29
CA PRO A 40 21.34 11.14 -14.08
C PRO A 40 21.92 10.22 -12.96
N PRO A 41 23.28 10.12 -12.89
CA PRO A 41 23.96 9.33 -11.86
C PRO A 41 23.57 9.73 -10.44
N ILE A 42 23.48 8.74 -9.53
CA ILE A 42 23.07 8.97 -8.13
C ILE A 42 23.99 9.95 -7.39
N SER A 43 25.25 10.07 -7.79
CA SER A 43 26.18 11.06 -7.25
C SER A 43 25.71 12.50 -7.41
N HIS A 44 24.86 12.78 -8.40
CA HIS A 44 24.27 14.10 -8.60
C HIS A 44 23.28 14.50 -7.50
N ALA A 45 22.83 13.56 -6.69
CA ALA A 45 21.96 13.83 -5.54
C ALA A 45 22.73 14.39 -4.33
N THR A 46 24.03 14.09 -4.24
CA THR A 46 24.88 14.51 -3.11
C THR A 46 25.07 16.03 -3.11
N GLY A 47 24.92 16.64 -1.96
CA GLY A 47 25.05 18.09 -1.77
C GLY A 47 23.78 18.89 -2.09
N ARG A 48 22.77 18.27 -2.66
CA ARG A 48 21.49 18.94 -2.98
C ARG A 48 20.56 19.06 -1.79
N VAL A 49 19.70 20.06 -1.81
CA VAL A 49 18.71 20.34 -0.77
C VAL A 49 17.38 19.67 -1.13
N VAL A 50 16.75 19.02 -0.16
CA VAL A 50 15.41 18.44 -0.32
C VAL A 50 14.35 19.53 -0.38
N CYS A 51 13.65 19.62 -1.49
CA CYS A 51 12.60 20.62 -1.73
C CYS A 51 11.19 20.06 -1.55
N ASP A 52 10.99 18.76 -1.80
CA ASP A 52 9.68 18.11 -1.69
C ASP A 52 9.82 16.64 -1.28
N VAL A 53 8.78 16.09 -0.67
CA VAL A 53 8.59 14.66 -0.44
C VAL A 53 7.14 14.32 -0.70
N ARG A 54 6.86 13.52 -1.71
CA ARG A 54 5.47 13.19 -2.10
C ARG A 54 5.29 11.73 -2.50
N ARG A 55 4.04 11.32 -2.58
CA ARG A 55 3.64 9.99 -3.01
C ARG A 55 3.41 9.93 -4.52
N ILE A 56 3.93 8.88 -5.16
CA ILE A 56 3.60 8.48 -6.54
C ILE A 56 3.15 7.01 -6.49
N GLY A 57 1.85 6.76 -6.57
CA GLY A 57 1.31 5.41 -6.35
C GLY A 57 1.64 4.88 -4.95
N LYS A 58 2.44 3.82 -4.86
CA LYS A 58 2.99 3.25 -3.61
C LYS A 58 4.48 3.57 -3.42
N ARG A 59 4.98 4.58 -4.13
CA ARG A 59 6.37 5.03 -4.06
C ARG A 59 6.49 6.32 -3.26
N ILE A 60 7.66 6.53 -2.69
CA ILE A 60 8.06 7.77 -2.02
C ILE A 60 9.02 8.48 -2.96
N ALA A 61 8.68 9.68 -3.39
CA ALA A 61 9.50 10.54 -4.20
C ALA A 61 10.08 11.66 -3.34
N ILE A 62 11.41 11.76 -3.27
CA ILE A 62 12.15 12.82 -2.58
C ILE A 62 12.69 13.74 -3.65
N GLY A 63 12.16 14.95 -3.73
CA GLY A 63 12.56 15.99 -4.67
C GLY A 63 13.73 16.79 -4.12
N LEU A 64 14.73 16.96 -4.95
CA LEU A 64 15.94 17.72 -4.67
C LEU A 64 15.96 18.98 -5.56
N ASP A 65 16.68 20.02 -5.12
CA ASP A 65 16.88 21.20 -5.95
C ASP A 65 17.48 20.83 -7.31
N GLY A 66 17.23 21.66 -8.33
CA GLY A 66 17.60 21.37 -9.72
C GLY A 66 16.79 20.25 -10.35
N ASP A 67 15.54 20.05 -9.88
CA ASP A 67 14.54 19.14 -10.46
C ASP A 67 15.00 17.67 -10.55
N LEU A 68 15.73 17.22 -9.53
CA LEU A 68 16.19 15.84 -9.39
C LEU A 68 15.34 15.10 -8.37
N TRP A 69 14.97 13.85 -8.66
CA TRP A 69 14.14 13.03 -7.80
C TRP A 69 14.78 11.71 -7.44
N LEU A 70 14.71 11.35 -6.16
CA LEU A 70 14.99 10.01 -5.66
C LEU A 70 13.66 9.31 -5.38
N VAL A 71 13.36 8.24 -6.12
CA VAL A 71 12.09 7.54 -6.01
C VAL A 71 12.31 6.15 -5.43
N VAL A 72 11.74 5.91 -4.25
CA VAL A 72 11.86 4.65 -3.51
C VAL A 72 10.55 3.86 -3.62
N HIS A 73 10.65 2.60 -4.06
CA HIS A 73 9.55 1.65 -4.00
C HIS A 73 9.89 0.55 -3.01
N LEU A 74 9.09 0.44 -1.94
CA LEU A 74 9.34 -0.49 -0.84
C LEU A 74 9.01 -1.94 -1.17
N MET A 75 8.17 -2.17 -2.16
CA MET A 75 7.65 -3.48 -2.52
C MET A 75 7.03 -4.20 -1.31
N ILE A 76 7.20 -5.52 -1.18
CA ILE A 76 6.53 -6.31 -0.12
C ILE A 76 7.22 -6.12 1.25
N ALA A 77 8.54 -6.25 1.27
CA ALA A 77 9.32 -6.35 2.50
C ALA A 77 10.25 -5.16 2.78
N GLY A 78 10.29 -4.18 1.86
CA GLY A 78 11.08 -2.96 2.03
C GLY A 78 10.55 -2.10 3.18
N ARG A 79 11.47 -1.54 3.96
CA ARG A 79 11.18 -0.64 5.09
C ARG A 79 12.17 0.50 5.12
N LEU A 80 11.73 1.64 5.62
CA LEU A 80 12.59 2.78 5.93
C LEU A 80 12.80 2.88 7.44
N HIS A 81 14.00 3.27 7.83
CA HIS A 81 14.37 3.47 9.22
C HIS A 81 15.16 4.77 9.34
N TRP A 82 14.83 5.58 10.31
CA TRP A 82 15.62 6.76 10.68
C TRP A 82 16.60 6.39 11.78
N LYS A 83 17.89 6.58 11.54
CA LYS A 83 18.98 6.24 12.46
C LYS A 83 19.83 7.48 12.77
N ALA A 84 20.75 7.36 13.74
CA ALA A 84 21.72 8.40 14.05
C ALA A 84 22.55 8.80 12.80
N PRO A 85 23.05 10.04 12.73
CA PRO A 85 23.89 10.50 11.63
C PRO A 85 25.09 9.57 11.38
N GLY A 86 25.36 9.25 10.11
CA GLY A 86 26.46 8.37 9.72
C GLY A 86 26.29 6.91 10.10
N ALA A 87 25.08 6.46 10.46
CA ALA A 87 24.81 5.07 10.83
C ALA A 87 25.37 4.10 9.78
N ALA A 88 26.04 3.04 10.24
CA ALA A 88 26.65 2.05 9.36
C ALA A 88 25.62 1.30 8.52
N LEU A 89 25.98 1.02 7.29
CA LEU A 89 25.22 0.18 6.35
C LEU A 89 25.79 -1.25 6.40
N GLY A 90 25.57 -1.95 7.52
CA GLY A 90 26.20 -3.25 7.84
C GLY A 90 25.23 -4.40 8.06
N GLY A 91 23.93 -4.12 8.24
CA GLY A 91 22.91 -5.13 8.50
C GLY A 91 22.64 -6.01 7.25
N ARG A 92 22.32 -7.29 7.47
CA ARG A 92 22.03 -8.26 6.38
C ARG A 92 20.96 -7.75 5.40
N ASN A 93 19.99 -6.99 5.90
CA ASN A 93 18.84 -6.51 5.14
C ASN A 93 19.03 -5.09 4.59
N ASP A 94 20.12 -4.40 4.92
CA ASP A 94 20.37 -3.03 4.46
C ASP A 94 20.62 -3.01 2.96
N LEU A 95 20.02 -2.02 2.26
CA LEU A 95 20.13 -1.84 0.81
C LEU A 95 20.76 -0.50 0.44
N ALA A 96 20.31 0.58 1.07
CA ALA A 96 20.77 1.93 0.81
C ALA A 96 20.69 2.78 2.09
N ALA A 97 21.53 3.80 2.18
CA ALA A 97 21.48 4.82 3.21
C ALA A 97 21.57 6.21 2.56
N PHE A 98 20.73 7.12 3.04
CA PHE A 98 20.70 8.53 2.65
C PHE A 98 21.11 9.33 3.88
N ASP A 99 22.26 9.98 3.80
CA ASP A 99 22.86 10.69 4.93
C ASP A 99 22.46 12.15 4.92
N PHE A 100 21.94 12.61 6.07
CA PHE A 100 21.58 13.99 6.35
C PHE A 100 22.27 14.46 7.64
N PRO A 101 22.46 15.77 7.85
CA PRO A 101 23.04 16.28 9.10
C PRO A 101 22.33 15.79 10.37
N GLY A 102 20.99 15.68 10.33
CA GLY A 102 20.16 15.26 11.48
C GLY A 102 19.97 13.75 11.63
N GLY A 103 20.44 12.93 10.69
CA GLY A 103 20.25 11.48 10.74
C GLY A 103 20.48 10.78 9.42
N THR A 104 20.43 9.46 9.43
CA THR A 104 20.56 8.60 8.26
C THR A 104 19.26 7.86 8.02
N LEU A 105 18.67 8.05 6.83
CA LEU A 105 17.54 7.24 6.36
C LEU A 105 18.07 5.95 5.75
N VAL A 106 17.73 4.81 6.31
CA VAL A 106 18.19 3.49 5.84
C VAL A 106 17.03 2.74 5.20
N LEU A 107 17.20 2.34 3.96
CA LEU A 107 16.30 1.42 3.25
C LEU A 107 16.76 -0.02 3.52
N THR A 108 15.85 -0.84 4.02
CA THR A 108 16.07 -2.27 4.27
C THR A 108 15.05 -3.11 3.55
N GLU A 109 15.38 -4.38 3.26
CA GLU A 109 14.42 -5.37 2.79
C GLU A 109 14.73 -6.73 3.38
N ALA A 110 13.75 -7.28 4.12
CA ALA A 110 13.82 -8.63 4.65
C ALA A 110 13.43 -9.67 3.60
N GLY A 111 13.98 -10.89 3.73
CA GLY A 111 13.66 -12.00 2.82
C GLY A 111 14.76 -12.30 1.79
N THR A 112 14.53 -13.35 1.01
CA THR A 112 15.49 -13.88 0.02
C THR A 112 15.32 -13.21 -1.35
N THR A 113 14.09 -12.90 -1.74
CA THR A 113 13.78 -12.22 -3.00
C THR A 113 13.66 -10.72 -2.77
N ARG A 114 14.70 -9.98 -3.10
CA ARG A 114 14.75 -8.53 -2.92
C ARG A 114 14.21 -7.83 -4.15
N ARG A 115 13.15 -7.03 -3.95
CA ARG A 115 12.44 -6.32 -5.03
C ARG A 115 12.33 -4.80 -4.79
N ALA A 116 12.69 -4.32 -3.60
CA ALA A 116 12.74 -2.89 -3.33
C ALA A 116 13.63 -2.20 -4.36
N SER A 117 13.24 -0.99 -4.78
CA SER A 117 13.94 -0.26 -5.83
C SER A 117 14.12 1.20 -5.47
N LEU A 118 15.24 1.73 -5.93
CA LEU A 118 15.61 3.14 -5.94
C LEU A 118 15.78 3.58 -7.38
N HIS A 119 15.26 4.74 -7.72
CA HIS A 119 15.38 5.36 -9.03
C HIS A 119 15.87 6.79 -8.85
N VAL A 120 16.73 7.24 -9.73
CA VAL A 120 17.13 8.65 -9.88
C VAL A 120 16.57 9.12 -11.21
N VAL A 121 15.76 10.15 -11.20
CA VAL A 121 15.15 10.72 -12.41
C VAL A 121 15.24 12.24 -12.37
N ALA A 122 15.40 12.87 -13.54
CA ALA A 122 15.42 14.32 -13.67
C ALA A 122 14.14 14.81 -14.36
N GLY A 123 13.57 15.84 -13.79
CA GLY A 123 12.37 16.48 -14.32
C GLY A 123 11.07 15.90 -13.84
N GLU A 124 10.08 16.77 -13.68
CA GLU A 124 8.72 16.41 -13.28
C GLU A 124 8.09 15.38 -14.25
N ALA A 125 8.34 15.51 -15.57
CA ALA A 125 7.82 14.60 -16.57
C ALA A 125 8.32 13.17 -16.38
N ALA A 126 9.61 12.98 -16.07
CA ALA A 126 10.19 11.67 -15.79
C ALA A 126 9.63 11.07 -14.49
N LEU A 127 9.40 11.90 -13.48
CA LEU A 127 8.75 11.48 -12.25
C LEU A 127 7.31 11.01 -12.50
N LEU A 128 6.51 11.79 -13.22
CA LEU A 128 5.12 11.45 -13.56
C LEU A 128 5.01 10.20 -14.43
N ALA A 129 5.98 9.93 -15.29
CA ALA A 129 6.05 8.69 -16.07
C ALA A 129 6.19 7.43 -15.19
N MET A 130 6.59 7.58 -13.93
CA MET A 130 6.62 6.48 -12.95
C MET A 130 5.26 6.21 -12.28
N ASP A 131 4.27 7.10 -12.46
CA ASP A 131 2.92 6.89 -11.95
C ASP A 131 2.19 5.88 -12.84
N PRO A 132 1.60 4.81 -12.28
CA PRO A 132 0.74 3.91 -13.05
C PRO A 132 -0.51 4.59 -13.65
N GLY A 133 -0.87 5.79 -13.21
CA GLY A 133 -1.99 6.58 -13.73
C GLY A 133 -3.34 6.31 -13.08
N GLY A 134 -3.38 5.58 -11.98
CA GLY A 134 -4.59 5.44 -11.16
C GLY A 134 -4.97 6.74 -10.48
N ILE A 135 -6.28 7.02 -10.38
CA ILE A 135 -6.78 8.22 -9.72
C ILE A 135 -6.45 8.24 -8.23
N ASP A 136 -6.20 9.42 -7.67
CA ASP A 136 -6.10 9.61 -6.22
C ASP A 136 -7.52 9.78 -5.64
N VAL A 137 -7.92 8.87 -4.76
CA VAL A 137 -9.25 8.86 -4.17
C VAL A 137 -9.52 10.05 -3.26
N PHE A 138 -8.48 10.71 -2.73
CA PHE A 138 -8.65 11.88 -1.87
C PHE A 138 -9.00 13.15 -2.67
N VAL A 139 -8.68 13.16 -3.95
CA VAL A 139 -8.95 14.30 -4.86
C VAL A 139 -10.16 14.02 -5.76
N ALA A 140 -10.32 12.76 -6.20
CA ALA A 140 -11.39 12.37 -7.12
C ALA A 140 -12.78 12.49 -6.48
N ASP A 141 -13.76 12.98 -7.24
CA ASP A 141 -15.17 12.93 -6.88
C ASP A 141 -15.79 11.55 -7.17
N LEU A 142 -17.03 11.33 -6.73
CA LEU A 142 -17.76 10.08 -6.94
C LEU A 142 -17.88 9.71 -8.42
N LYS A 143 -18.10 10.68 -9.30
CA LYS A 143 -18.25 10.46 -10.74
C LYS A 143 -16.94 9.94 -11.35
N THR A 144 -15.84 10.60 -11.04
CA THR A 144 -14.49 10.20 -11.48
C THR A 144 -14.12 8.83 -10.93
N PHE A 145 -14.39 8.56 -9.64
CA PHE A 145 -14.16 7.28 -9.00
C PHE A 145 -14.95 6.16 -9.69
N ARG A 146 -16.25 6.35 -9.89
CA ARG A 146 -17.12 5.38 -10.60
C ARG A 146 -16.63 5.11 -12.02
N ASN A 147 -16.33 6.16 -12.79
CA ASN A 147 -15.85 6.03 -14.16
C ASN A 147 -14.54 5.23 -14.24
N ALA A 148 -13.60 5.49 -13.33
CA ALA A 148 -12.34 4.76 -13.28
C ALA A 148 -12.55 3.26 -13.01
N LEU A 149 -13.34 2.90 -11.99
CA LEU A 149 -13.55 1.51 -11.62
C LEU A 149 -14.47 0.73 -12.58
N SER A 150 -15.40 1.41 -13.25
CA SER A 150 -16.35 0.76 -14.18
C SER A 150 -15.89 0.73 -15.62
N ARG A 151 -14.72 1.30 -15.94
CA ARG A 151 -14.15 1.27 -17.30
C ARG A 151 -14.04 -0.16 -17.85
N GLU A 152 -13.65 -1.09 -16.96
CA GLU A 152 -13.63 -2.51 -17.25
C GLU A 152 -14.52 -3.27 -16.26
N ASN A 153 -15.15 -4.37 -16.70
CA ASN A 153 -15.99 -5.19 -15.83
C ASN A 153 -15.16 -6.19 -15.03
N HIS A 154 -14.60 -5.73 -13.94
CA HIS A 154 -13.80 -6.53 -13.02
C HIS A 154 -14.53 -6.79 -11.69
N THR A 155 -14.02 -7.74 -10.90
CA THR A 155 -14.42 -7.84 -9.50
C THR A 155 -13.97 -6.60 -8.73
N LEU A 156 -14.73 -6.20 -7.71
CA LEU A 156 -14.39 -5.02 -6.89
C LEU A 156 -12.98 -5.14 -6.28
N LYS A 157 -12.63 -6.35 -5.79
CA LYS A 157 -11.28 -6.59 -5.27
C LYS A 157 -10.20 -6.28 -6.29
N ARG A 158 -10.36 -6.75 -7.54
CA ARG A 158 -9.41 -6.50 -8.62
C ARG A 158 -9.34 -5.02 -8.97
N ALA A 159 -10.49 -4.37 -9.16
CA ALA A 159 -10.56 -2.96 -9.54
C ALA A 159 -9.94 -2.03 -8.49
N LEU A 160 -10.17 -2.31 -7.20
CA LEU A 160 -9.57 -1.54 -6.10
C LEU A 160 -8.04 -1.70 -6.00
N THR A 161 -7.52 -2.88 -6.34
CA THR A 161 -6.07 -3.17 -6.21
C THR A 161 -5.26 -2.85 -7.45
N ASP A 162 -5.91 -2.54 -8.56
CA ASP A 162 -5.24 -2.18 -9.82
C ASP A 162 -4.65 -0.78 -9.72
N PRO A 163 -3.31 -0.62 -9.80
CA PRO A 163 -2.67 0.67 -9.70
C PRO A 163 -2.95 1.61 -10.89
N HIS A 164 -3.45 1.09 -12.01
CA HIS A 164 -3.92 1.90 -13.15
C HIS A 164 -5.34 2.43 -12.96
N THR A 165 -6.08 1.91 -11.98
CA THR A 165 -7.44 2.34 -11.64
C THR A 165 -7.43 3.25 -10.43
N LEU A 166 -6.85 2.80 -9.31
CA LEU A 166 -6.74 3.55 -8.05
C LEU A 166 -5.30 3.60 -7.55
N SER A 167 -4.86 4.79 -7.20
CA SER A 167 -3.52 5.00 -6.67
C SER A 167 -3.39 4.51 -5.23
N GLY A 168 -2.38 3.67 -4.96
CA GLY A 168 -1.93 3.37 -3.61
C GLY A 168 -2.66 2.26 -2.85
N ILE A 169 -3.82 1.77 -3.30
CA ILE A 169 -4.56 0.70 -2.65
C ILE A 169 -3.96 -0.67 -3.01
N GLY A 170 -3.90 -1.58 -2.05
CA GLY A 170 -3.42 -2.94 -2.27
C GLY A 170 -4.31 -3.97 -1.59
N ASN A 171 -3.71 -5.12 -1.27
CA ASN A 171 -4.47 -6.27 -0.79
C ASN A 171 -5.14 -6.02 0.56
N ALA A 172 -4.44 -5.38 1.50
CA ALA A 172 -4.94 -5.19 2.86
C ALA A 172 -6.09 -4.18 2.90
N TYR A 173 -5.86 -2.97 2.40
CA TYR A 173 -6.88 -1.93 2.49
C TYR A 173 -8.08 -2.18 1.57
N SER A 174 -7.95 -2.92 0.48
CA SER A 174 -9.11 -3.33 -0.30
C SER A 174 -10.04 -4.31 0.44
N ASP A 175 -9.52 -5.20 1.30
CA ASP A 175 -10.35 -6.04 2.17
C ASP A 175 -11.13 -5.18 3.18
N GLU A 176 -10.45 -4.26 3.85
CA GLU A 176 -11.04 -3.34 4.83
C GLU A 176 -12.11 -2.43 4.21
N ILE A 177 -11.81 -1.86 3.04
CA ILE A 177 -12.74 -1.02 2.28
C ILE A 177 -14.02 -1.80 1.91
N LEU A 178 -13.87 -3.01 1.39
CA LEU A 178 -15.01 -3.84 0.98
C LEU A 178 -15.84 -4.28 2.18
N HIS A 179 -15.20 -4.56 3.31
CA HIS A 179 -15.91 -4.84 4.56
C HIS A 179 -16.68 -3.61 5.07
N ALA A 180 -16.06 -2.43 5.07
CA ALA A 180 -16.71 -1.18 5.45
C ALA A 180 -17.89 -0.83 4.54
N ALA A 181 -17.76 -1.08 3.24
CA ALA A 181 -18.81 -0.86 2.23
C ALA A 181 -19.92 -1.91 2.25
N LEU A 182 -19.75 -3.03 2.97
CA LEU A 182 -20.68 -4.17 2.96
C LEU A 182 -20.88 -4.74 1.54
N LEU A 183 -19.80 -4.84 0.79
CA LEU A 183 -19.81 -5.33 -0.58
C LEU A 183 -18.93 -6.57 -0.76
N SER A 184 -19.44 -7.51 -1.54
CA SER A 184 -18.70 -8.72 -1.89
C SER A 184 -17.42 -8.38 -2.66
N PRO A 185 -16.26 -8.96 -2.33
CA PRO A 185 -15.04 -8.80 -3.12
C PRO A 185 -15.17 -9.29 -4.56
N LEU A 186 -16.10 -10.21 -4.83
CA LEU A 186 -16.39 -10.76 -6.17
C LEU A 186 -17.52 -10.04 -6.91
N ALA A 187 -18.17 -9.02 -6.30
CA ALA A 187 -19.14 -8.20 -7.02
C ALA A 187 -18.49 -7.52 -8.23
N LEU A 188 -19.21 -7.48 -9.34
CA LEU A 188 -18.71 -6.92 -10.59
C LEU A 188 -18.95 -5.40 -10.65
N THR A 189 -17.95 -4.64 -11.07
CA THR A 189 -18.00 -3.18 -11.13
C THR A 189 -19.20 -2.67 -11.91
N GLN A 190 -19.48 -3.21 -13.09
CA GLN A 190 -20.58 -2.75 -13.95
C GLN A 190 -21.98 -3.21 -13.47
N LYS A 191 -22.07 -3.98 -12.38
CA LYS A 191 -23.35 -4.45 -11.84
C LYS A 191 -23.74 -3.75 -10.52
N LEU A 192 -22.95 -2.78 -10.06
CA LEU A 192 -23.27 -2.03 -8.87
C LEU A 192 -24.41 -1.03 -9.12
N LYS A 193 -25.32 -0.93 -8.13
CA LYS A 193 -26.33 0.11 -8.06
C LYS A 193 -25.74 1.44 -7.55
N ASP A 194 -26.44 2.55 -7.78
CA ASP A 194 -25.95 3.88 -7.39
C ASP A 194 -25.66 3.99 -5.89
N GLU A 195 -26.50 3.42 -5.04
CA GLU A 195 -26.29 3.39 -3.58
C GLU A 195 -25.05 2.59 -3.19
N GLN A 196 -24.72 1.53 -3.93
CA GLN A 196 -23.52 0.74 -3.70
C GLN A 196 -22.26 1.50 -4.12
N TRP A 197 -22.34 2.30 -5.21
CA TRP A 197 -21.28 3.20 -5.63
C TRP A 197 -20.99 4.28 -4.58
N GLN A 198 -22.03 4.89 -4.02
CA GLN A 198 -21.88 5.87 -2.95
C GLN A 198 -21.21 5.27 -1.72
N ARG A 199 -21.67 4.08 -1.27
CA ARG A 199 -21.08 3.39 -0.13
C ARG A 199 -19.62 3.00 -0.38
N LEU A 200 -19.30 2.47 -1.56
CA LEU A 200 -17.93 2.08 -1.91
C LEU A 200 -16.99 3.30 -1.90
N TYR A 201 -17.41 4.38 -2.54
CA TYR A 201 -16.64 5.63 -2.56
C TYR A 201 -16.40 6.19 -1.16
N GLN A 202 -17.45 6.30 -0.36
CA GLN A 202 -17.35 6.79 1.01
C GLN A 202 -16.46 5.87 1.86
N ALA A 203 -16.69 4.57 1.81
CA ALA A 203 -15.88 3.60 2.54
C ALA A 203 -14.41 3.63 2.12
N THR A 204 -14.12 3.85 0.82
CA THR A 204 -12.74 3.97 0.35
C THR A 204 -12.04 5.17 0.98
N ARG A 205 -12.67 6.34 0.95
CA ARG A 205 -12.11 7.56 1.55
C ARG A 205 -11.94 7.43 3.05
N THR A 206 -13.02 7.12 3.77
CA THR A 206 -13.01 7.09 5.23
C THR A 206 -12.06 6.03 5.80
N THR A 207 -11.98 4.85 5.17
CA THR A 207 -11.03 3.81 5.60
C THR A 207 -9.59 4.29 5.44
N LEU A 208 -9.24 4.86 4.29
CA LEU A 208 -7.87 5.31 4.04
C LEU A 208 -7.51 6.51 4.92
N GLU A 209 -8.39 7.50 5.07
CA GLU A 209 -8.21 8.66 5.97
C GLU A 209 -7.99 8.20 7.41
N LEU A 210 -8.86 7.32 7.92
CA LEU A 210 -8.75 6.79 9.28
C LEU A 210 -7.39 6.10 9.51
N TRP A 211 -6.93 5.30 8.54
CA TRP A 211 -5.66 4.62 8.68
C TRP A 211 -4.45 5.53 8.52
N VAL A 212 -4.52 6.54 7.65
CA VAL A 212 -3.47 7.58 7.56
C VAL A 212 -3.33 8.30 8.90
N ASP A 213 -4.44 8.75 9.49
CA ASP A 213 -4.43 9.48 10.76
C ASP A 213 -3.97 8.60 11.91
N ARG A 214 -4.41 7.34 11.95
CA ARG A 214 -3.97 6.37 12.96
C ARG A 214 -2.45 6.15 12.89
N LEU A 215 -1.91 5.92 11.70
CA LEU A 215 -0.48 5.66 11.54
C LEU A 215 0.38 6.89 11.84
N ARG A 216 -0.10 8.08 11.51
CA ARG A 216 0.55 9.34 11.90
C ARG A 216 0.54 9.54 13.41
N THR A 217 -0.60 9.26 14.05
CA THR A 217 -0.74 9.36 15.52
C THR A 217 0.14 8.34 16.23
N GLU A 218 0.18 7.08 15.76
CA GLU A 218 1.08 6.04 16.31
C GLU A 218 2.56 6.41 16.19
N ALA A 219 2.95 7.03 15.09
CA ALA A 219 4.33 7.47 14.90
C ALA A 219 4.66 8.69 15.78
N GLY A 220 3.69 9.60 15.99
CA GLY A 220 3.92 10.84 16.71
C GLY A 220 5.08 11.63 16.12
N GLU A 221 6.05 12.01 16.97
CA GLU A 221 7.30 12.66 16.53
C GLU A 221 8.38 11.66 16.10
N GLU A 222 8.17 10.36 16.35
CA GLU A 222 9.12 9.34 15.97
C GLU A 222 8.97 8.96 14.48
N PHE A 223 9.95 8.23 13.97
CA PHE A 223 9.88 7.66 12.64
C PHE A 223 9.07 6.33 12.68
N PRO A 224 8.18 6.05 11.71
CA PRO A 224 7.34 4.84 11.71
C PRO A 224 8.18 3.56 11.84
N ARG A 225 7.99 2.80 12.93
CA ARG A 225 8.77 1.59 13.21
C ARG A 225 8.12 0.30 12.72
N LYS A 226 6.78 0.22 12.82
CA LYS A 226 6.01 -0.98 12.48
C LYS A 226 5.14 -0.74 11.25
N VAL A 227 5.72 -0.83 10.08
CA VAL A 227 4.97 -0.75 8.82
C VAL A 227 4.65 -2.17 8.36
N THR A 228 3.42 -2.58 8.56
CA THR A 228 2.92 -3.92 8.24
C THR A 228 1.45 -3.87 7.87
N ALA A 229 1.03 -4.72 6.94
CA ALA A 229 -0.37 -4.92 6.61
C ALA A 229 -1.13 -5.76 7.66
N PHE A 230 -0.42 -6.44 8.57
CA PHE A 230 -1.05 -7.27 9.61
C PHE A 230 -1.14 -6.47 10.91
N ARG A 231 -2.28 -5.84 11.13
CA ARG A 231 -2.55 -5.02 12.32
C ARG A 231 -3.73 -5.57 13.11
N LYS A 232 -3.67 -5.45 14.44
CA LYS A 232 -4.72 -5.97 15.33
C LYS A 232 -6.06 -5.29 15.08
N GLU A 233 -6.03 -4.03 14.71
CA GLU A 233 -7.20 -3.17 14.51
C GLU A 233 -7.87 -3.36 13.14
N MET A 234 -7.31 -4.15 12.25
CA MET A 234 -7.97 -4.51 11.00
C MET A 234 -9.20 -5.37 11.27
N ALA A 235 -10.26 -5.10 10.51
CA ALA A 235 -11.54 -5.76 10.68
C ALA A 235 -11.56 -7.18 10.10
N VAL A 236 -10.95 -7.36 8.92
CA VAL A 236 -10.98 -8.65 8.20
C VAL A 236 -9.63 -9.07 7.63
N HIS A 237 -8.76 -8.12 7.26
CA HIS A 237 -7.49 -8.50 6.61
C HIS A 237 -6.56 -9.23 7.59
N GLY A 238 -6.15 -10.45 7.21
CA GLY A 238 -5.33 -11.32 8.06
C GLY A 238 -6.05 -11.93 9.26
N LYS A 239 -7.40 -11.88 9.29
CA LYS A 239 -8.26 -12.28 10.41
C LYS A 239 -9.06 -13.56 10.14
N PHE A 240 -8.61 -14.40 9.23
CA PHE A 240 -9.32 -15.65 8.91
C PHE A 240 -9.63 -16.47 10.18
N GLY A 241 -10.91 -16.82 10.37
CA GLY A 241 -11.40 -17.57 11.53
C GLY A 241 -11.67 -16.72 12.78
N GLU A 242 -11.15 -15.47 12.85
CA GLU A 242 -11.46 -14.55 13.95
C GLU A 242 -12.89 -13.99 13.80
N PRO A 243 -13.56 -13.57 14.89
CA PRO A 243 -14.89 -13.00 14.83
C PRO A 243 -14.88 -11.64 14.11
N CYS A 244 -15.84 -11.44 13.20
CA CYS A 244 -16.07 -10.16 12.56
C CYS A 244 -16.48 -9.11 13.61
N PRO A 245 -15.84 -7.93 13.66
CA PRO A 245 -16.14 -6.93 14.68
C PRO A 245 -17.54 -6.31 14.56
N ARG A 246 -18.29 -6.59 13.46
CA ARG A 246 -19.63 -6.09 13.21
C ARG A 246 -20.74 -7.09 13.54
N CYS A 247 -20.52 -8.40 13.29
CA CYS A 247 -21.59 -9.41 13.40
C CYS A 247 -21.14 -10.72 14.03
N GLU A 248 -19.90 -10.80 14.51
CA GLU A 248 -19.29 -11.93 15.21
C GLU A 248 -19.12 -13.21 14.39
N ALA A 249 -19.68 -13.29 13.18
CA ALA A 249 -19.45 -14.42 12.29
C ALA A 249 -17.94 -14.55 11.94
N PRO A 250 -17.41 -15.77 11.81
CA PRO A 250 -16.00 -15.96 11.52
C PRO A 250 -15.63 -15.40 10.15
N VAL A 251 -14.56 -14.59 10.10
CA VAL A 251 -14.01 -14.02 8.87
C VAL A 251 -13.55 -15.13 7.95
N GLN A 252 -13.93 -15.04 6.70
CA GLN A 252 -13.61 -16.01 5.66
C GLN A 252 -12.46 -15.54 4.78
N ARG A 253 -11.90 -16.46 3.98
CA ARG A 253 -10.86 -16.13 3.00
C ARG A 253 -11.05 -16.84 1.67
N ILE A 254 -10.55 -16.24 0.61
CA ILE A 254 -10.33 -16.84 -0.69
C ILE A 254 -8.83 -16.80 -0.97
N ARG A 255 -8.22 -17.93 -1.28
CA ARG A 255 -6.79 -17.99 -1.63
C ARG A 255 -6.58 -17.95 -3.14
N TYR A 256 -5.58 -17.16 -3.56
CA TYR A 256 -5.12 -17.06 -4.94
C TYR A 256 -3.60 -17.12 -4.95
N ALA A 257 -3.03 -18.23 -5.29
CA ALA A 257 -1.57 -18.41 -5.29
C ALA A 257 -0.91 -17.83 -4.01
N ASP A 258 -0.23 -16.70 -4.14
CA ASP A 258 0.49 -16.03 -3.04
C ASP A 258 -0.36 -14.97 -2.29
N ASN A 259 -1.62 -14.76 -2.70
CA ASN A 259 -2.49 -13.75 -2.11
C ASN A 259 -3.75 -14.39 -1.52
N GLU A 260 -4.30 -13.75 -0.49
CA GLU A 260 -5.62 -14.07 0.01
C GLU A 260 -6.49 -12.82 0.09
N THR A 261 -7.79 -13.00 -0.06
CA THR A 261 -8.82 -11.99 0.16
C THR A 261 -9.60 -12.38 1.39
N ASN A 262 -9.67 -11.49 2.38
CA ASN A 262 -10.42 -11.72 3.60
C ASN A 262 -11.76 -10.96 3.54
N TYR A 263 -12.83 -11.58 4.02
CA TYR A 263 -14.17 -11.00 3.99
C TYR A 263 -15.07 -11.61 5.08
N CYS A 264 -16.12 -10.91 5.48
CA CYS A 264 -17.17 -11.44 6.34
C CYS A 264 -18.36 -11.91 5.47
N ALA A 265 -18.67 -13.20 5.48
CA ALA A 265 -19.75 -13.75 4.66
C ALA A 265 -21.11 -13.13 5.03
N ARG A 266 -21.41 -12.99 6.33
CA ARG A 266 -22.69 -12.42 6.79
C ARG A 266 -22.84 -10.95 6.37
N CYS A 267 -21.82 -10.11 6.56
CA CYS A 267 -21.89 -8.69 6.25
C CYS A 267 -21.85 -8.36 4.75
N GLN A 268 -21.08 -9.13 3.95
CA GLN A 268 -20.72 -8.74 2.59
C GLN A 268 -21.41 -9.57 1.50
N THR A 269 -21.90 -10.78 1.85
CA THR A 269 -22.47 -11.71 0.86
C THR A 269 -23.80 -12.29 1.27
N GLY A 270 -24.46 -11.76 2.35
CA GLY A 270 -25.71 -12.28 2.83
C GLY A 270 -25.63 -13.73 3.35
N GLY A 271 -24.51 -14.09 3.95
CA GLY A 271 -24.24 -15.42 4.49
C GLY A 271 -23.60 -16.40 3.49
N LYS A 272 -23.55 -16.07 2.19
CA LYS A 272 -23.00 -16.95 1.16
C LYS A 272 -21.47 -17.05 1.27
N LEU A 273 -20.96 -18.28 1.33
CA LEU A 273 -19.54 -18.55 1.25
C LEU A 273 -19.05 -18.40 -0.19
N LEU A 274 -17.95 -17.64 -0.36
CA LEU A 274 -17.28 -17.48 -1.64
C LEU A 274 -16.19 -18.53 -1.71
N SER A 275 -16.28 -19.39 -2.71
CA SER A 275 -15.27 -20.45 -2.91
C SER A 275 -14.18 -20.00 -3.85
N ASP A 276 -12.97 -20.39 -3.52
CA ASP A 276 -11.86 -20.44 -4.45
C ASP A 276 -12.12 -21.54 -5.51
N ARG A 277 -11.72 -21.29 -6.76
CA ARG A 277 -11.91 -22.23 -7.86
C ARG A 277 -11.18 -23.56 -7.65
N GLY A 278 -10.11 -23.60 -6.85
CA GLY A 278 -9.35 -24.79 -6.51
C GLY A 278 -10.10 -25.68 -5.54
N LEU A 279 -10.60 -25.12 -4.44
CA LEU A 279 -11.42 -25.80 -3.44
C LEU A 279 -12.76 -26.29 -4.02
N SER A 280 -13.41 -25.51 -4.88
CA SER A 280 -14.67 -25.89 -5.54
C SER A 280 -14.54 -27.15 -6.39
N ARG A 281 -13.37 -27.39 -7.00
CA ARG A 281 -13.08 -28.61 -7.79
C ARG A 281 -12.82 -29.83 -6.91
N LEU A 282 -12.23 -29.64 -5.73
CA LEU A 282 -11.87 -30.72 -4.80
C LEU A 282 -13.08 -31.21 -4.00
N LEU A 283 -13.98 -30.33 -3.60
CA LEU A 283 -15.06 -30.61 -2.68
C LEU A 283 -16.39 -31.01 -3.35
N LYS A 284 -16.45 -31.05 -4.69
CA LYS A 284 -17.54 -31.63 -5.55
C LYS A 284 -18.98 -31.65 -4.94
N GLY A 285 -19.39 -30.65 -4.22
CA GLY A 285 -20.76 -30.55 -3.70
C GLY A 285 -20.94 -30.68 -2.19
N ASP A 286 -19.96 -31.21 -1.46
CA ASP A 286 -20.05 -31.42 0.01
C ASP A 286 -19.52 -30.24 0.85
N ALA A 287 -19.11 -29.14 0.21
CA ALA A 287 -18.66 -27.94 0.91
C ALA A 287 -19.85 -27.11 1.40
N PRO A 288 -19.79 -26.56 2.64
CA PRO A 288 -20.81 -25.64 3.12
C PRO A 288 -20.94 -24.47 2.15
N ARG A 289 -22.17 -24.06 1.86
CA ARG A 289 -22.50 -22.95 0.93
C ARG A 289 -22.77 -21.66 1.66
N THR A 290 -23.15 -21.75 2.92
CA THR A 290 -23.48 -20.62 3.78
C THR A 290 -22.62 -20.63 5.03
N ILE A 291 -22.53 -19.44 5.67
CA ILE A 291 -21.80 -19.30 6.92
C ILE A 291 -22.49 -20.05 8.07
N ASP A 292 -23.80 -20.17 8.03
CA ASP A 292 -24.56 -20.86 9.05
C ASP A 292 -24.30 -22.38 8.98
N GLU A 293 -24.24 -22.98 7.79
CA GLU A 293 -23.82 -24.37 7.59
C GLU A 293 -22.35 -24.65 8.03
N LEU A 294 -21.52 -23.62 8.17
CA LEU A 294 -20.14 -23.77 8.63
C LEU A 294 -20.02 -23.70 10.15
N ILE A 295 -20.96 -23.04 10.82
CA ILE A 295 -20.94 -22.78 12.26
C ILE A 295 -21.69 -23.87 13.04
N ASP A 296 -22.70 -24.53 12.43
CA ASP A 296 -23.41 -25.68 12.95
C ASP A 296 -22.52 -26.94 12.97
#